data_dedb6a1e59c88a5a38d548251bf83099
#
_entry.id   dedb6a1e59c88a5a38d548251bf83099
#
_cell.length_a   1.000
_cell.length_b   1.000
_cell.length_c   1.000
_cell.angle_alpha   90.00
_cell.angle_beta   90.00
_cell.angle_gamma   90.00
#
_symmetry.space_group_name_H-M   'P 1'
#
loop_
_entity.id
_entity.type
_entity.pdbx_description
1 polymer ?
#
loop_
_entity_poly.entity_id
_entity_poly.type
_entity_poly.pdbx_seq_one_letter_code
_entity_poly.pdbx_strand_id
1 'polypeptide(L)'
;MWHGVYHEKVNLVFGTVYGSAQFTAETLEKALTELGYDAKLWQPNEISQFTPPQDELLVVVTSTTGQGDLPDDIQPWYYHLKETAPYLPELKYSVIALGDSSYDTFCGAGKSVDELLSELGAKPVVARLEIDACETMEPEVEAIKWLESWNQIVKSERAA
;
A
#
# COMPACT_ATOMS: atom_id res chain seq x y z
N MET A 1 -33.70 3.86 15.39
CA MET A 1 -32.81 3.23 14.43
C MET A 1 -31.40 3.73 14.63
N TRP A 2 -30.47 2.82 14.58
CA TRP A 2 -29.09 3.21 14.71
C TRP A 2 -28.60 3.89 13.45
N HIS A 3 -27.92 4.99 13.64
CA HIS A 3 -27.34 5.75 12.56
C HIS A 3 -25.82 5.75 12.68
N GLY A 4 -25.27 4.57 12.87
CA GLY A 4 -23.84 4.45 13.00
C GLY A 4 -23.13 4.89 11.74
N VAL A 5 -21.97 5.46 11.93
CA VAL A 5 -21.13 5.84 10.83
C VAL A 5 -20.40 4.57 10.34
N TYR A 6 -20.61 4.24 9.07
CA TYR A 6 -19.83 3.18 8.46
C TYR A 6 -18.43 3.72 8.16
N HIS A 7 -17.42 3.04 8.67
CA HIS A 7 -16.05 3.37 8.39
C HIS A 7 -15.47 2.33 7.44
N GLU A 8 -15.09 2.76 6.25
CA GLU A 8 -14.40 1.91 5.30
C GLU A 8 -13.09 1.46 5.93
N LYS A 9 -12.83 0.17 5.88
CA LYS A 9 -11.61 -0.39 6.46
C LYS A 9 -10.46 -0.32 5.47
N VAL A 10 -9.30 0.11 5.94
CA VAL A 10 -8.08 0.20 5.14
C VAL A 10 -6.98 -0.57 5.86
N ASN A 11 -6.44 -1.57 5.17
CA ASN A 11 -5.29 -2.31 5.67
C ASN A 11 -4.03 -1.68 5.09
N LEU A 12 -3.15 -1.18 5.96
CA LEU A 12 -1.87 -0.63 5.57
C LEU A 12 -0.79 -1.67 5.84
N VAL A 13 -0.03 -2.00 4.81
CA VAL A 13 1.06 -2.96 4.88
C VAL A 13 2.32 -2.25 4.39
N PHE A 14 3.45 -2.49 5.01
CA PHE A 14 4.68 -1.86 4.56
C PHE A 14 5.87 -2.82 4.59
N GLY A 15 6.85 -2.49 3.74
CA GLY A 15 8.15 -3.12 3.77
C GLY A 15 9.21 -2.04 3.81
N THR A 16 10.17 -2.12 4.74
CA THR A 16 11.16 -1.07 4.93
C THR A 16 12.56 -1.64 5.16
N VAL A 17 13.57 -0.89 4.73
CA VAL A 17 14.97 -1.20 5.00
C VAL A 17 15.48 -0.26 6.10
N TYR A 18 15.24 1.04 5.96
CA TYR A 18 15.77 2.06 6.87
C TYR A 18 14.68 2.88 7.57
N GLY A 19 13.43 2.46 7.46
CA GLY A 19 12.35 3.10 8.20
C GLY A 19 11.51 4.12 7.43
N SER A 20 11.90 4.52 6.22
CA SER A 20 11.13 5.53 5.46
C SER A 20 9.74 5.05 5.08
N ALA A 21 9.62 3.81 4.62
CA ALA A 21 8.32 3.25 4.26
C ALA A 21 7.44 3.09 5.50
N GLN A 22 8.03 2.70 6.62
CA GLN A 22 7.30 2.59 7.89
C GLN A 22 6.76 3.94 8.32
N PHE A 23 7.61 4.98 8.32
CA PHE A 23 7.18 6.32 8.72
C PHE A 23 6.09 6.85 7.79
N THR A 24 6.22 6.60 6.49
CA THR A 24 5.20 6.98 5.51
C THR A 24 3.87 6.28 5.81
N ALA A 25 3.91 4.99 6.10
CA ALA A 25 2.71 4.23 6.42
C ALA A 25 2.06 4.71 7.72
N GLU A 26 2.87 5.03 8.73
CA GLU A 26 2.37 5.58 10.00
C GLU A 26 1.70 6.94 9.80
N THR A 27 2.28 7.77 8.95
CA THR A 27 1.72 9.08 8.61
C THR A 27 0.38 8.92 7.89
N LEU A 28 0.30 7.97 6.96
CA LEU A 28 -0.95 7.67 6.26
C LEU A 28 -2.02 7.12 7.20
N GLU A 29 -1.65 6.29 8.15
CA GLU A 29 -2.60 5.75 9.13
C GLU A 29 -3.31 6.88 9.88
N LYS A 30 -2.56 7.87 10.35
CA LYS A 30 -3.12 9.02 11.06
C LYS A 30 -4.04 9.83 10.14
N ALA A 31 -3.59 10.10 8.93
CA ALA A 31 -4.36 10.89 7.97
C ALA A 31 -5.65 10.16 7.56
N LEU A 32 -5.60 8.86 7.33
CA LEU A 32 -6.77 8.06 7.00
C LEU A 32 -7.79 8.07 8.15
N THR A 33 -7.31 7.93 9.37
CA THR A 33 -8.17 7.98 10.55
C THR A 33 -8.88 9.34 10.66
N GLU A 34 -8.17 10.42 10.40
CA GLU A 34 -8.74 11.77 10.39
C GLU A 34 -9.79 11.94 9.29
N LEU A 35 -9.63 11.23 8.18
CA LEU A 35 -10.61 11.25 7.09
C LEU A 35 -11.82 10.36 7.34
N GLY A 36 -11.84 9.62 8.46
CA GLY A 36 -12.97 8.78 8.84
C GLY A 36 -12.84 7.31 8.45
N TYR A 37 -11.69 6.89 7.94
CA TYR A 37 -11.45 5.48 7.66
C TYR A 37 -11.08 4.72 8.93
N ASP A 38 -11.36 3.43 8.94
CA ASP A 38 -10.89 2.52 9.98
C ASP A 38 -9.57 1.92 9.47
N ALA A 39 -8.47 2.60 9.75
CA ALA A 39 -7.16 2.22 9.23
C ALA A 39 -6.43 1.33 10.23
N LYS A 40 -5.94 0.19 9.74
CA LYS A 40 -5.11 -0.71 10.53
C LYS A 40 -3.73 -0.80 9.89
N LEU A 41 -2.71 -0.44 10.67
CA LEU A 41 -1.33 -0.60 10.26
C LEU A 41 -0.80 -1.94 10.76
N TRP A 42 -0.40 -2.79 9.81
CA TRP A 42 0.13 -4.11 10.11
C TRP A 42 1.64 -4.06 10.18
N GLN A 43 2.20 -4.66 11.21
CA GLN A 43 3.66 -4.82 11.28
C GLN A 43 4.08 -5.97 10.36
N PRO A 44 5.26 -5.91 9.73
CA PRO A 44 5.68 -6.96 8.80
C PRO A 44 5.67 -8.37 9.39
N ASN A 45 5.99 -8.50 10.69
CA ASN A 45 5.99 -9.80 11.35
C ASN A 45 4.58 -10.37 11.58
N GLU A 46 3.55 -9.58 11.35
CA GLU A 46 2.16 -10.02 11.53
C GLU A 46 1.53 -10.52 10.23
N ILE A 47 2.15 -10.26 9.08
CA ILE A 47 1.49 -10.47 7.78
C ILE A 47 2.02 -11.66 6.98
N SER A 48 2.94 -12.45 7.53
CA SER A 48 3.55 -13.54 6.75
C SER A 48 2.52 -14.47 6.10
N GLN A 49 1.33 -14.61 6.67
CA GLN A 49 0.26 -15.44 6.12
C GLN A 49 -1.04 -14.64 5.91
N PHE A 50 -0.92 -13.33 5.76
CA PHE A 50 -2.08 -12.45 5.62
C PHE A 50 -2.60 -12.45 4.19
N THR A 51 -3.89 -12.79 4.03
CA THR A 51 -4.60 -12.61 2.77
C THR A 51 -5.56 -11.45 2.95
N PRO A 52 -5.39 -10.35 2.18
CA PRO A 52 -6.25 -9.18 2.38
C PRO A 52 -7.74 -9.51 2.15
N PRO A 53 -8.62 -9.11 3.07
CA PRO A 53 -10.06 -9.27 2.84
C PRO A 53 -10.50 -8.44 1.63
N GLN A 54 -11.32 -9.04 0.77
CA GLN A 54 -11.73 -8.40 -0.48
C GLN A 54 -12.70 -7.24 -0.30
N ASP A 55 -13.38 -7.18 0.84
CA ASP A 55 -14.31 -6.10 1.15
C ASP A 55 -13.65 -4.94 1.89
N GLU A 56 -12.33 -4.98 2.04
CA GLU A 56 -11.56 -3.93 2.70
C GLU A 56 -10.50 -3.40 1.72
N LEU A 57 -10.16 -2.13 1.90
CA LEU A 57 -9.13 -1.51 1.06
C LEU A 57 -7.73 -1.94 1.52
N LEU A 58 -6.80 -2.00 0.57
CA LEU A 58 -5.41 -2.33 0.85
C LEU A 58 -4.51 -1.23 0.31
N VAL A 59 -3.60 -0.74 1.14
CA VAL A 59 -2.55 0.19 0.73
C VAL A 59 -1.21 -0.41 1.13
N VAL A 60 -0.33 -0.60 0.16
CA VAL A 60 1.00 -1.15 0.40
C VAL A 60 2.03 -0.06 0.19
N VAL A 61 2.90 0.16 1.18
CA VAL A 61 4.00 1.11 1.09
C VAL A 61 5.29 0.32 1.20
N THR A 62 6.12 0.34 0.18
CA THR A 62 7.36 -0.45 0.23
C THR A 62 8.55 0.31 -0.31
N SER A 63 9.66 0.18 0.40
CA SER A 63 10.98 0.59 -0.08
C SER A 63 11.47 -0.43 -1.10
N THR A 64 12.49 -0.05 -1.84
CA THR A 64 13.14 -0.92 -2.82
C THR A 64 14.61 -1.03 -2.45
N THR A 65 15.15 -2.25 -2.42
CA THR A 65 16.59 -2.43 -2.20
C THR A 65 17.35 -2.00 -3.46
N GLY A 66 18.66 -1.81 -3.36
CA GLY A 66 19.49 -1.39 -4.49
C GLY A 66 19.46 -2.34 -5.67
N GLN A 67 19.04 -3.59 -5.47
CA GLN A 67 18.91 -4.60 -6.53
C GLN A 67 17.50 -4.66 -7.12
N GLY A 68 16.60 -3.79 -6.68
CA GLY A 68 15.21 -3.81 -7.14
C GLY A 68 14.32 -4.77 -6.37
N ASP A 69 14.84 -5.42 -5.34
CA ASP A 69 14.12 -6.42 -4.57
C ASP A 69 13.29 -5.80 -3.45
N LEU A 70 12.31 -6.59 -2.99
CA LEU A 70 11.55 -6.22 -1.80
C LEU A 70 12.45 -6.25 -0.56
N PRO A 71 12.20 -5.36 0.41
CA PRO A 71 12.85 -5.47 1.71
C PRO A 71 12.57 -6.83 2.35
N ASP A 72 13.54 -7.33 3.12
CA ASP A 72 13.45 -8.65 3.75
C ASP A 72 12.21 -8.81 4.62
N ASP A 73 11.75 -7.74 5.26
CA ASP A 73 10.64 -7.79 6.20
C ASP A 73 9.29 -8.05 5.53
N ILE A 74 9.12 -7.68 4.24
CA ILE A 74 7.86 -7.90 3.53
C ILE A 74 7.90 -9.12 2.60
N GLN A 75 9.08 -9.68 2.36
CA GLN A 75 9.22 -10.83 1.47
C GLN A 75 8.34 -12.03 1.86
N PRO A 76 8.22 -12.42 3.15
CA PRO A 76 7.37 -13.55 3.51
C PRO A 76 5.92 -13.37 3.07
N TRP A 77 5.38 -12.17 3.19
CA TRP A 77 4.01 -11.88 2.76
C TRP A 77 3.87 -12.00 1.24
N TYR A 78 4.83 -11.43 0.52
CA TYR A 78 4.84 -11.46 -0.95
C TYR A 78 4.83 -12.91 -1.45
N TYR A 79 5.73 -13.74 -0.92
CA TYR A 79 5.83 -15.13 -1.34
C TYR A 79 4.65 -15.98 -0.89
N HIS A 80 4.07 -15.68 0.26
CA HIS A 80 2.85 -16.33 0.70
C HIS A 80 1.71 -16.11 -0.31
N LEU A 81 1.50 -14.88 -0.75
CA LEU A 81 0.48 -14.57 -1.75
C LEU A 81 0.79 -15.23 -3.09
N LYS A 82 2.05 -15.24 -3.46
CA LYS A 82 2.48 -15.84 -4.74
C LYS A 82 2.26 -17.35 -4.73
N GLU A 83 2.57 -18.02 -3.64
CA GLU A 83 2.42 -19.47 -3.50
C GLU A 83 0.97 -19.91 -3.38
N THR A 84 0.19 -19.22 -2.57
CA THR A 84 -1.22 -19.56 -2.36
C THR A 84 -2.11 -19.10 -3.51
N ALA A 85 -1.67 -18.08 -4.23
CA ALA A 85 -2.36 -17.52 -5.38
C ALA A 85 -3.87 -17.36 -5.17
N PRO A 86 -4.31 -16.66 -4.10
CA PRO A 86 -5.73 -16.46 -3.89
C PRO A 86 -6.32 -15.61 -5.02
N TYR A 87 -7.55 -15.91 -5.44
CA TYR A 87 -8.22 -15.09 -6.44
C TYR A 87 -8.99 -13.98 -5.72
N LEU A 88 -8.65 -12.71 -6.00
CA LEU A 88 -9.13 -11.56 -5.25
C LEU A 88 -9.78 -10.50 -6.17
N PRO A 89 -10.82 -10.87 -6.94
CA PRO A 89 -11.38 -9.95 -7.96
C PRO A 89 -12.09 -8.74 -7.38
N GLU A 90 -12.48 -8.77 -6.11
CA GLU A 90 -13.17 -7.65 -5.46
C GLU A 90 -12.22 -6.77 -4.65
N LEU A 91 -10.97 -7.18 -4.49
CA LEU A 91 -10.01 -6.41 -3.71
C LEU A 91 -9.62 -5.13 -4.45
N LYS A 92 -9.72 -3.99 -3.76
CA LYS A 92 -9.24 -2.70 -4.24
C LYS A 92 -7.96 -2.37 -3.49
N TYR A 93 -6.90 -2.07 -4.23
CA TYR A 93 -5.60 -1.85 -3.64
C TYR A 93 -4.91 -0.61 -4.22
N SER A 94 -3.90 -0.14 -3.53
CA SER A 94 -3.01 0.90 -4.01
C SER A 94 -1.59 0.60 -3.54
N VAL A 95 -0.62 0.97 -4.34
CA VAL A 95 0.80 0.76 -4.02
C VAL A 95 1.52 2.11 -4.03
N ILE A 96 2.27 2.37 -2.97
CA ILE A 96 3.19 3.50 -2.87
C ILE A 96 4.58 2.90 -2.85
N ALA A 97 5.33 3.15 -3.91
CA ALA A 97 6.66 2.60 -4.10
C ALA A 97 7.70 3.69 -3.82
N LEU A 98 8.58 3.42 -2.86
CA LEU A 98 9.71 4.29 -2.58
C LEU A 98 10.94 3.73 -3.31
N GLY A 99 11.70 4.62 -3.93
CA GLY A 99 12.89 4.20 -4.65
C GLY A 99 13.84 5.36 -4.86
N ASP A 100 14.89 5.09 -5.61
CA ASP A 100 15.94 6.05 -5.92
C ASP A 100 16.25 5.91 -7.42
N SER A 101 15.99 6.96 -8.17
CA SER A 101 16.16 6.94 -9.63
C SER A 101 17.61 6.85 -10.09
N SER A 102 18.57 6.97 -9.16
CA SER A 102 19.97 6.72 -9.48
C SER A 102 20.26 5.23 -9.68
N TYR A 103 19.33 4.34 -9.32
CA TYR A 103 19.43 2.90 -9.58
C TYR A 103 18.58 2.49 -10.78
N ASP A 104 19.07 1.55 -11.57
CA ASP A 104 18.37 1.03 -12.75
C ASP A 104 17.04 0.36 -12.37
N THR A 105 16.94 -0.15 -11.15
CA THR A 105 15.77 -0.89 -10.66
C THR A 105 14.83 0.00 -9.86
N PHE A 106 14.71 1.26 -10.26
CA PHE A 106 13.87 2.26 -9.58
C PHE A 106 12.48 1.71 -9.29
N CYS A 107 12.10 1.75 -8.00
CA CYS A 107 10.78 1.30 -7.52
C CYS A 107 10.44 -0.15 -7.87
N GLY A 108 11.44 -1.00 -8.08
CA GLY A 108 11.23 -2.40 -8.48
C GLY A 108 10.37 -3.20 -7.50
N ALA A 109 10.54 -2.98 -6.19
CA ALA A 109 9.75 -3.69 -5.18
C ALA A 109 8.26 -3.36 -5.31
N GLY A 110 7.92 -2.08 -5.44
CA GLY A 110 6.53 -1.66 -5.62
C GLY A 110 5.93 -2.19 -6.91
N LYS A 111 6.71 -2.22 -7.98
CA LYS A 111 6.27 -2.83 -9.25
C LYS A 111 5.93 -4.30 -9.06
N SER A 112 6.78 -5.03 -8.35
CA SER A 112 6.54 -6.46 -8.10
C SER A 112 5.25 -6.70 -7.32
N VAL A 113 4.99 -5.90 -6.29
CA VAL A 113 3.76 -6.01 -5.51
C VAL A 113 2.54 -5.68 -6.37
N ASP A 114 2.62 -4.60 -7.14
CA ASP A 114 1.53 -4.18 -8.02
C ASP A 114 1.21 -5.26 -9.04
N GLU A 115 2.21 -5.82 -9.69
CA GLU A 115 2.04 -6.90 -10.66
C GLU A 115 1.43 -8.14 -10.03
N LEU A 116 1.91 -8.53 -8.84
CA LEU A 116 1.36 -9.70 -8.16
C LEU A 116 -0.11 -9.51 -7.81
N LEU A 117 -0.47 -8.38 -7.21
CA LEU A 117 -1.88 -8.13 -6.85
C LEU A 117 -2.77 -8.10 -8.08
N SER A 118 -2.28 -7.52 -9.19
CA SER A 118 -3.01 -7.52 -10.45
C SER A 118 -3.20 -8.95 -10.99
N GLU A 119 -2.18 -9.79 -10.90
CA GLU A 119 -2.27 -11.19 -11.31
C GLU A 119 -3.28 -11.97 -10.48
N LEU A 120 -3.46 -11.60 -9.21
CA LEU A 120 -4.44 -12.22 -8.33
C LEU A 120 -5.87 -11.73 -8.60
N GLY A 121 -6.05 -10.84 -9.57
CA GLY A 121 -7.35 -10.33 -9.96
C GLY A 121 -7.76 -9.02 -9.30
N ALA A 122 -6.96 -8.51 -8.36
CA ALA A 122 -7.27 -7.28 -7.65
C ALA A 122 -7.19 -6.05 -8.58
N LYS A 123 -7.89 -4.99 -8.21
CA LYS A 123 -8.00 -3.77 -9.01
C LYS A 123 -7.35 -2.60 -8.28
N PRO A 124 -6.49 -1.82 -8.95
CA PRO A 124 -5.94 -0.63 -8.32
C PRO A 124 -7.01 0.46 -8.21
N VAL A 125 -7.01 1.17 -7.10
CA VAL A 125 -7.86 2.36 -6.92
C VAL A 125 -7.34 3.47 -7.81
N VAL A 126 -6.02 3.67 -7.79
CA VAL A 126 -5.31 4.66 -8.62
C VAL A 126 -4.01 4.03 -9.10
N ALA A 127 -3.37 4.64 -10.07
CA ALA A 127 -2.07 4.20 -10.53
C ALA A 127 -1.05 4.20 -9.38
N ARG A 128 -0.09 3.30 -9.43
CA ARG A 128 0.99 3.21 -8.45
C ARG A 128 1.70 4.56 -8.30
N LEU A 129 1.88 5.01 -7.06
CA LEU A 129 2.67 6.19 -6.77
C LEU A 129 4.14 5.77 -6.62
N GLU A 130 5.02 6.43 -7.36
CA GLU A 130 6.45 6.20 -7.25
C GLU A 130 7.10 7.46 -6.68
N ILE A 131 7.77 7.32 -5.54
CA ILE A 131 8.41 8.43 -4.85
C ILE A 131 9.91 8.26 -4.96
N ASP A 132 10.57 9.28 -5.52
CA ASP A 132 11.98 9.24 -5.83
C ASP A 132 12.80 9.98 -4.75
N ALA A 133 13.70 9.26 -4.10
CA ALA A 133 14.59 9.83 -3.08
C ALA A 133 15.51 10.92 -3.65
N CYS A 134 15.73 10.93 -4.96
CA CYS A 134 16.50 11.99 -5.62
C CYS A 134 15.72 13.30 -5.71
N GLU A 135 14.39 13.25 -5.65
CA GLU A 135 13.53 14.43 -5.76
C GLU A 135 13.03 14.93 -4.41
N THR A 136 12.87 14.05 -3.43
CA THR A 136 12.37 14.43 -2.11
C THR A 136 13.00 13.56 -1.02
N MET A 137 13.26 14.18 0.12
CA MET A 137 13.68 13.46 1.33
C MET A 137 12.52 13.23 2.28
N GLU A 138 11.31 13.66 1.89
CA GLU A 138 10.11 13.56 2.71
C GLU A 138 9.01 12.80 1.98
N PRO A 139 9.17 11.47 1.79
CA PRO A 139 8.17 10.68 1.06
C PRO A 139 6.77 10.74 1.69
N GLU A 140 6.69 10.92 3.00
CA GLU A 140 5.40 11.03 3.70
C GLU A 140 4.61 12.25 3.25
N VAL A 141 5.27 13.32 2.86
CA VAL A 141 4.60 14.54 2.35
C VAL A 141 3.97 14.25 0.99
N GLU A 142 4.70 13.57 0.12
CA GLU A 142 4.19 13.19 -1.19
C GLU A 142 3.02 12.21 -1.06
N ALA A 143 3.10 11.29 -0.12
CA ALA A 143 2.03 10.34 0.13
C ALA A 143 0.75 11.04 0.62
N ILE A 144 0.88 12.06 1.47
CA ILE A 144 -0.27 12.83 1.94
C ILE A 144 -0.93 13.61 0.80
N LYS A 145 -0.14 14.18 -0.10
CA LYS A 145 -0.69 14.85 -1.30
C LYS A 145 -1.45 13.86 -2.17
N TRP A 146 -0.89 12.68 -2.38
CA TRP A 146 -1.51 11.61 -3.15
C TRP A 146 -2.84 11.16 -2.51
N LEU A 147 -2.89 11.15 -1.18
CA LEU A 147 -4.05 10.69 -0.43
C LEU A 147 -5.32 11.49 -0.76
N GLU A 148 -5.19 12.78 -1.07
CA GLU A 148 -6.35 13.60 -1.46
C GLU A 148 -7.04 13.03 -2.69
N SER A 149 -6.28 12.74 -3.74
CA SER A 149 -6.83 12.17 -4.98
C SER A 149 -7.38 10.77 -4.74
N TRP A 150 -6.66 9.96 -3.98
CA TRP A 150 -7.07 8.61 -3.62
C TRP A 150 -8.42 8.64 -2.90
N ASN A 151 -8.54 9.53 -1.92
CA ASN A 151 -9.77 9.66 -1.12
C ASN A 151 -10.97 10.08 -1.98
N GLN A 152 -10.77 11.01 -2.91
CA GLN A 152 -11.82 11.45 -3.82
C GLN A 152 -12.31 10.30 -4.69
N ILE A 153 -11.40 9.48 -5.19
CA ILE A 153 -11.75 8.35 -6.05
C ILE A 153 -12.50 7.29 -5.26
N VAL A 154 -12.05 6.96 -4.05
CA VAL A 154 -12.73 6.00 -3.19
C VAL A 154 -14.15 6.46 -2.89
N LYS A 155 -14.33 7.73 -2.51
CA LYS A 155 -15.66 8.29 -2.22
C LYS A 155 -16.55 8.26 -3.45
N SER A 156 -16.02 8.60 -4.62
CA SER A 156 -16.76 8.59 -5.87
C SER A 156 -17.26 7.19 -6.21
N GLU A 157 -16.41 6.18 -6.07
CA GLU A 157 -16.78 4.79 -6.33
C GLU A 157 -17.85 4.29 -5.36
N ARG A 158 -17.78 4.71 -4.08
CA ARG A 158 -18.74 4.28 -3.06
C ARG A 158 -20.08 5.01 -3.19
N ALA A 159 -20.10 6.19 -3.82
CA ALA A 159 -21.32 6.96 -4.04
C ALA A 159 -22.09 6.48 -5.26
N ALA A 160 -21.43 5.74 -6.14
CA ALA A 160 -22.05 5.26 -7.38
C ALA A 160 -23.01 4.08 -7.16
#